data_27e646bfa4b11dc92e584cc32acdfd09
#
_entry.id   27e646bfa4b11dc92e584cc32acdfd09
#
_cell.length_a   1.000
_cell.length_b   1.000
_cell.length_c   1.000
_cell.angle_alpha   90.00
_cell.angle_beta   90.00
_cell.angle_gamma   90.00
#
_symmetry.space_group_name_H-M   'P 1'
#
loop_
_entity.id
_entity.type
_entity.pdbx_description
1 polymer ?
#
loop_
_entity_poly.entity_id
_entity_poly.type
_entity_poly.pdbx_seq_one_letter_code
_entity_poly.pdbx_strand_id
1 'polypeptide(L)'
;ILIPGGFGKRGTEGKIACIKYAREKKIPFLGICFGMQMAIIEFARNKLKIKNAGSTELEKKCYPAIGLINEWNKDGKIIKGTDTELGGTMRLGLYEAKLKNNSAIKKIYKSNKIHERHRHRYEVNINLKDNCEKQGLIFSGMSPDNNLPEIIELKNHPWFIGVQFHPEFKSRPLSPHPLFSSFIKASKSHDGK
;
A
#
# COMPACT_ATOMS: atom_id res chain seq x y z
N ILE A 1 -15.03 -1.72 0.96
CA ILE A 1 -14.29 -2.65 0.08
C ILE A 1 -12.96 -3.01 0.74
N LEU A 2 -12.67 -4.31 0.90
CA LEU A 2 -11.40 -4.81 1.39
C LEU A 2 -10.72 -5.62 0.27
N ILE A 3 -9.44 -5.32 -0.02
CA ILE A 3 -8.61 -6.12 -0.92
C ILE A 3 -7.47 -6.71 -0.09
N PRO A 4 -7.47 -8.04 0.12
CA PRO A 4 -6.50 -8.74 0.94
C PRO A 4 -5.13 -8.86 0.27
N GLY A 5 -4.18 -9.40 1.02
CA GLY A 5 -2.91 -9.88 0.51
C GLY A 5 -3.09 -10.94 -0.57
N GLY A 6 -2.10 -11.08 -1.43
CA GLY A 6 -2.12 -12.02 -2.53
C GLY A 6 -0.88 -11.89 -3.40
N PHE A 7 -0.87 -12.58 -4.52
CA PHE A 7 0.20 -12.59 -5.51
C PHE A 7 -0.35 -13.04 -6.88
N GLY A 8 0.44 -12.83 -7.91
CA GLY A 8 0.13 -13.29 -9.26
C GLY A 8 -0.91 -12.45 -10.00
N LYS A 9 -1.03 -12.70 -11.31
CA LYS A 9 -1.75 -11.85 -12.26
C LYS A 9 -3.28 -12.00 -12.21
N ARG A 10 -3.80 -13.11 -11.65
CA ARG A 10 -5.24 -13.41 -11.69
C ARG A 10 -6.07 -12.37 -10.96
N GLY A 11 -7.02 -11.75 -11.64
CA GLY A 11 -7.99 -10.80 -11.06
C GLY A 11 -7.40 -9.43 -10.70
N THR A 12 -6.19 -9.09 -11.13
CA THR A 12 -5.55 -7.80 -10.82
C THR A 12 -6.32 -6.62 -11.38
N GLU A 13 -6.75 -6.67 -12.64
CA GLU A 13 -7.51 -5.58 -13.25
C GLU A 13 -8.88 -5.37 -12.59
N GLY A 14 -9.54 -6.47 -12.17
CA GLY A 14 -10.77 -6.37 -11.37
C GLY A 14 -10.55 -5.71 -10.01
N LYS A 15 -9.43 -6.03 -9.32
CA LYS A 15 -9.07 -5.35 -8.08
C LYS A 15 -8.80 -3.85 -8.30
N ILE A 16 -8.06 -3.50 -9.36
CA ILE A 16 -7.78 -2.11 -9.73
C ILE A 16 -9.09 -1.35 -10.03
N ALA A 17 -10.03 -1.98 -10.75
CA ALA A 17 -11.35 -1.39 -11.01
C ALA A 17 -12.17 -1.17 -9.73
N CYS A 18 -12.18 -2.14 -8.80
CA CYS A 18 -12.82 -2.00 -7.48
C CYS A 18 -12.20 -0.87 -6.65
N ILE A 19 -10.87 -0.73 -6.69
CA ILE A 19 -10.17 0.35 -5.98
C ILE A 19 -10.53 1.72 -6.57
N LYS A 20 -10.54 1.83 -7.90
CA LYS A 20 -11.00 3.04 -8.59
C LYS A 20 -12.42 3.41 -8.15
N TYR A 21 -13.32 2.45 -8.14
CA TYR A 21 -14.71 2.65 -7.70
C TYR A 21 -14.76 3.13 -6.25
N ALA A 22 -14.03 2.49 -5.33
CA ALA A 22 -13.96 2.93 -3.94
C ALA A 22 -13.46 4.37 -3.79
N ARG A 23 -12.39 4.71 -4.53
CA ARG A 23 -11.81 6.06 -4.52
C ARG A 23 -12.79 7.12 -5.04
N GLU A 24 -13.46 6.85 -6.17
CA GLU A 24 -14.34 7.82 -6.83
C GLU A 24 -15.68 7.97 -6.11
N LYS A 25 -16.22 6.88 -5.59
CA LYS A 25 -17.49 6.86 -4.85
C LYS A 25 -17.36 7.10 -3.35
N LYS A 26 -16.11 7.35 -2.88
CA LYS A 26 -15.81 7.60 -1.45
C LYS A 26 -16.23 6.46 -0.52
N ILE A 27 -16.19 5.22 -1.02
CA ILE A 27 -16.51 4.02 -0.24
C ILE A 27 -15.30 3.65 0.62
N PRO A 28 -15.46 3.37 1.92
CA PRO A 28 -14.36 2.94 2.77
C PRO A 28 -13.56 1.78 2.15
N PHE A 29 -12.24 1.95 2.10
CA PHE A 29 -11.33 1.03 1.42
C PHE A 29 -10.16 0.64 2.33
N LEU A 30 -9.91 -0.68 2.44
CA LEU A 30 -8.72 -1.24 3.07
C LEU A 30 -7.97 -2.14 2.05
N GLY A 31 -6.73 -1.76 1.74
CA GLY A 31 -5.82 -2.57 0.93
C GLY A 31 -4.71 -3.17 1.79
N ILE A 32 -4.57 -4.50 1.81
CA ILE A 32 -3.55 -5.21 2.59
C ILE A 32 -2.49 -5.77 1.64
N CYS A 33 -1.22 -5.48 1.87
CA CYS A 33 -0.07 -5.97 1.11
C CYS A 33 -0.27 -5.79 -0.40
N PHE A 34 -0.63 -6.83 -1.13
CA PHE A 34 -0.98 -6.77 -2.55
C PHE A 34 -2.12 -5.78 -2.84
N GLY A 35 -3.09 -5.63 -1.91
CA GLY A 35 -4.18 -4.65 -2.03
C GLY A 35 -3.68 -3.20 -2.00
N MET A 36 -2.69 -2.87 -1.18
CA MET A 36 -2.01 -1.57 -1.21
C MET A 36 -1.27 -1.36 -2.53
N GLN A 37 -0.56 -2.39 -3.01
CA GLN A 37 0.19 -2.32 -4.27
C GLN A 37 -0.75 -2.05 -5.46
N MET A 38 -1.91 -2.72 -5.52
CA MET A 38 -2.94 -2.46 -6.54
C MET A 38 -3.51 -1.03 -6.43
N ALA A 39 -3.62 -0.47 -5.22
CA ALA A 39 -4.06 0.91 -5.03
C ALA A 39 -3.02 1.93 -5.56
N ILE A 40 -1.73 1.67 -5.40
CA ILE A 40 -0.66 2.48 -6.00
C ILE A 40 -0.74 2.41 -7.53
N ILE A 41 -0.92 1.22 -8.12
CA ILE A 41 -1.04 1.07 -9.58
C ILE A 41 -2.28 1.80 -10.10
N GLU A 42 -3.42 1.66 -9.43
CA GLU A 42 -4.65 2.39 -9.77
C GLU A 42 -4.40 3.90 -9.78
N PHE A 43 -3.79 4.41 -8.71
CA PHE A 43 -3.53 5.83 -8.57
C PHE A 43 -2.55 6.35 -9.61
N ALA A 44 -1.47 5.61 -9.87
CA ALA A 44 -0.50 5.93 -10.90
C ALA A 44 -1.14 6.01 -12.30
N ARG A 45 -1.98 5.05 -12.65
CA ARG A 45 -2.67 5.03 -13.96
C ARG A 45 -3.70 6.15 -14.11
N ASN A 46 -4.53 6.35 -13.10
CA ASN A 46 -5.71 7.23 -13.21
C ASN A 46 -5.44 8.67 -12.77
N LYS A 47 -4.60 8.89 -11.76
CA LYS A 47 -4.29 10.21 -11.22
C LYS A 47 -2.98 10.78 -11.75
N LEU A 48 -1.91 10.00 -11.81
CA LEU A 48 -0.62 10.46 -12.35
C LEU A 48 -0.53 10.29 -13.88
N LYS A 49 -1.52 9.66 -14.53
CA LYS A 49 -1.59 9.46 -15.98
C LYS A 49 -0.47 8.57 -16.54
N ILE A 50 0.14 7.74 -15.72
CA ILE A 50 1.12 6.73 -16.13
C ILE A 50 0.38 5.47 -16.59
N LYS A 51 -0.11 5.47 -17.83
CA LYS A 51 -1.04 4.45 -18.37
C LYS A 51 -0.52 3.02 -18.25
N ASN A 52 0.81 2.81 -18.39
CA ASN A 52 1.46 1.52 -18.31
C ASN A 52 2.03 1.21 -16.92
N ALA A 53 1.63 1.94 -15.86
CA ALA A 53 2.04 1.62 -14.50
C ALA A 53 1.60 0.21 -14.12
N GLY A 54 2.50 -0.55 -13.52
CA GLY A 54 2.28 -1.94 -13.18
C GLY A 54 3.21 -2.45 -12.09
N SER A 55 3.25 -3.76 -11.92
CA SER A 55 4.18 -4.46 -11.06
C SER A 55 5.09 -5.36 -11.91
N THR A 56 6.40 -5.32 -11.66
CA THR A 56 7.36 -6.20 -12.32
C THR A 56 7.18 -7.67 -11.95
N GLU A 57 6.45 -7.96 -10.86
CA GLU A 57 5.95 -9.29 -10.54
C GLU A 57 4.97 -9.83 -11.61
N LEU A 58 4.12 -8.94 -12.13
CA LEU A 58 2.98 -9.32 -12.98
C LEU A 58 3.28 -9.16 -14.47
N GLU A 59 4.09 -8.16 -14.82
CA GLU A 59 4.43 -7.82 -16.19
C GLU A 59 5.80 -7.14 -16.28
N LYS A 60 6.73 -7.77 -17.01
CA LYS A 60 8.09 -7.26 -17.15
C LYS A 60 8.18 -5.95 -17.98
N LYS A 61 7.23 -5.67 -18.84
CA LYS A 61 7.21 -4.48 -19.72
C LYS A 61 6.22 -3.42 -19.24
N CYS A 62 6.29 -3.05 -17.95
CA CYS A 62 5.48 -1.97 -17.41
C CYS A 62 6.38 -0.86 -16.82
N TYR A 63 5.78 0.31 -16.57
CA TYR A 63 6.40 1.28 -15.66
C TYR A 63 6.35 0.70 -14.23
N PRO A 64 7.49 0.50 -13.55
CA PRO A 64 7.55 -0.20 -12.28
C PRO A 64 7.02 0.70 -11.14
N ALA A 65 5.70 0.76 -10.98
CA ALA A 65 5.08 1.36 -9.82
C ALA A 65 5.26 0.49 -8.57
N ILE A 66 5.33 -0.83 -8.79
CA ILE A 66 5.67 -1.86 -7.83
C ILE A 66 6.80 -2.71 -8.42
N GLY A 67 7.84 -3.02 -7.63
CA GLY A 67 8.96 -3.81 -8.10
C GLY A 67 9.86 -4.30 -6.97
N LEU A 68 11.00 -4.90 -7.29
CA LEU A 68 12.01 -5.29 -6.31
C LEU A 68 12.77 -4.06 -5.80
N ILE A 69 13.23 -4.08 -4.56
CA ILE A 69 13.98 -2.97 -3.94
C ILE A 69 15.18 -2.53 -4.80
N ASN A 70 15.81 -3.47 -5.49
CA ASN A 70 17.01 -3.21 -6.32
C ASN A 70 16.69 -2.62 -7.70
N GLU A 71 15.40 -2.51 -8.08
CA GLU A 71 15.01 -2.02 -9.41
C GLU A 71 14.98 -0.49 -9.54
N TRP A 72 15.04 0.27 -8.43
CA TRP A 72 14.99 1.74 -8.45
C TRP A 72 15.98 2.48 -7.54
N ASN A 73 16.94 1.80 -6.93
CA ASN A 73 17.75 2.42 -5.88
C ASN A 73 19.23 2.58 -6.23
N LYS A 74 19.56 3.29 -7.35
CA LYS A 74 20.87 3.99 -7.48
C LYS A 74 20.74 5.13 -8.50
N ASP A 75 20.86 6.38 -8.03
CA ASP A 75 21.10 7.58 -8.85
C ASP A 75 20.22 7.78 -10.09
N GLY A 76 18.92 7.41 -10.00
CA GLY A 76 17.96 7.57 -11.09
C GLY A 76 18.15 6.58 -12.25
N LYS A 77 19.08 5.62 -12.16
CA LYS A 77 19.24 4.53 -13.12
C LYS A 77 18.59 3.26 -12.60
N ILE A 78 17.70 2.68 -13.42
CA ILE A 78 17.08 1.39 -13.17
C ILE A 78 18.19 0.33 -13.22
N ILE A 79 18.62 -0.17 -12.06
CA ILE A 79 19.49 -1.34 -12.00
C ILE A 79 18.57 -2.55 -11.85
N LYS A 80 18.51 -3.37 -12.89
CA LYS A 80 17.84 -4.68 -12.82
C LYS A 80 18.63 -5.58 -11.88
N GLY A 81 18.02 -5.93 -10.74
CA GLY A 81 18.51 -7.06 -9.94
C GLY A 81 18.44 -8.34 -10.77
N THR A 82 19.44 -9.19 -10.67
CA THR A 82 19.44 -10.50 -11.34
C THR A 82 18.47 -11.45 -10.62
N ASP A 83 17.76 -12.27 -11.37
CA ASP A 83 16.79 -13.29 -10.85
C ASP A 83 17.42 -14.26 -9.82
N THR A 84 18.73 -14.27 -9.66
CA THR A 84 19.49 -15.10 -8.73
C THR A 84 19.54 -14.56 -7.28
N GLU A 85 19.21 -13.27 -7.04
CA GLU A 85 19.25 -12.64 -5.71
C GLU A 85 17.87 -12.52 -5.04
N LEU A 86 16.87 -13.25 -5.52
CA LEU A 86 15.49 -13.19 -5.04
C LEU A 86 15.34 -13.52 -3.53
N GLY A 87 16.27 -14.25 -2.94
CA GLY A 87 16.27 -14.59 -1.50
C GLY A 87 16.45 -13.37 -0.58
N GLY A 88 17.29 -12.40 -0.98
CA GLY A 88 17.65 -11.24 -0.16
C GLY A 88 16.63 -10.10 -0.11
N THR A 89 15.59 -10.12 -0.97
CA THR A 89 14.56 -9.07 -1.04
C THR A 89 13.29 -9.40 -0.26
N MET A 90 13.18 -10.61 0.32
CA MET A 90 12.00 -11.05 1.07
C MET A 90 11.95 -10.38 2.43
N ARG A 91 10.94 -9.51 2.64
CA ARG A 91 10.63 -9.00 3.96
C ARG A 91 9.67 -9.97 4.65
N LEU A 92 10.19 -10.66 5.66
CA LEU A 92 9.47 -11.65 6.45
C LEU A 92 9.66 -11.36 7.95
N GLY A 93 8.57 -11.23 8.69
CA GLY A 93 8.61 -11.00 10.12
C GLY A 93 8.20 -9.58 10.53
N LEU A 94 8.65 -9.16 11.70
CA LEU A 94 8.26 -7.91 12.35
C LEU A 94 9.18 -6.76 11.94
N TYR A 95 8.59 -5.66 11.42
CA TYR A 95 9.31 -4.45 11.03
C TYR A 95 8.69 -3.22 11.63
N GLU A 96 9.52 -2.23 11.97
CA GLU A 96 9.08 -0.92 12.45
C GLU A 96 8.66 -0.03 11.28
N ALA A 97 7.59 0.75 11.47
CA ALA A 97 7.21 1.87 10.62
C ALA A 97 6.99 3.14 11.45
N LYS A 98 7.48 4.27 10.95
CA LYS A 98 7.23 5.61 11.49
C LYS A 98 5.96 6.18 10.89
N LEU A 99 5.07 6.73 11.73
CA LEU A 99 3.80 7.29 11.31
C LEU A 99 3.86 8.81 11.18
N LYS A 100 3.31 9.32 10.08
CA LYS A 100 3.25 10.75 9.79
C LYS A 100 2.33 11.46 10.80
N ASN A 101 2.76 12.62 11.30
CA ASN A 101 1.92 13.47 12.15
C ASN A 101 0.63 13.87 11.43
N ASN A 102 -0.46 14.00 12.18
CA ASN A 102 -1.78 14.38 11.68
C ASN A 102 -2.41 13.43 10.65
N SER A 103 -1.90 12.20 10.53
CA SER A 103 -2.48 11.15 9.68
C SER A 103 -3.63 10.42 10.40
N ALA A 104 -4.53 9.82 9.62
CA ALA A 104 -5.59 8.96 10.16
C ALA A 104 -4.99 7.71 10.82
N ILE A 105 -3.95 7.14 10.23
CA ILE A 105 -3.28 5.96 10.78
C ILE A 105 -2.69 6.23 12.16
N LYS A 106 -2.06 7.40 12.37
CA LYS A 106 -1.54 7.77 13.70
C LYS A 106 -2.66 7.88 14.74
N LYS A 107 -3.84 8.39 14.35
CA LYS A 107 -5.01 8.46 15.25
C LYS A 107 -5.55 7.06 15.57
N ILE A 108 -5.53 6.14 14.61
CA ILE A 108 -5.98 4.75 14.78
C ILE A 108 -5.06 3.99 15.76
N TYR A 109 -3.74 4.08 15.57
CA TYR A 109 -2.77 3.38 16.40
C TYR A 109 -2.42 4.11 17.70
N LYS A 110 -2.70 5.41 17.78
CA LYS A 110 -2.34 6.28 18.92
C LYS A 110 -0.83 6.23 19.25
N SER A 111 0.00 6.10 18.21
CA SER A 111 1.45 5.97 18.33
C SER A 111 2.16 6.74 17.22
N ASN A 112 3.43 7.07 17.43
CA ASN A 112 4.31 7.65 16.41
C ASN A 112 5.01 6.58 15.56
N LYS A 113 5.07 5.36 16.08
CA LYS A 113 5.67 4.20 15.41
C LYS A 113 4.90 2.93 15.74
N ILE A 114 4.97 1.99 14.83
CA ILE A 114 4.32 0.69 14.93
C ILE A 114 5.31 -0.41 14.55
N HIS A 115 5.00 -1.63 14.96
CA HIS A 115 5.73 -2.82 14.56
C HIS A 115 4.72 -3.80 13.98
N GLU A 116 4.81 -4.08 12.69
CA GLU A 116 3.86 -4.92 11.98
C GLU A 116 4.55 -6.05 11.21
N ARG A 117 3.81 -7.12 10.96
CA ARG A 117 4.37 -8.32 10.33
C ARG A 117 4.24 -8.24 8.81
N HIS A 118 5.34 -8.50 8.13
CA HIS A 118 5.45 -8.50 6.68
C HIS A 118 5.66 -9.90 6.12
N ARG A 119 5.17 -10.10 4.89
CA ARG A 119 5.44 -11.28 4.08
C ARG A 119 5.30 -10.89 2.61
N HIS A 120 6.28 -10.20 2.07
CA HIS A 120 6.28 -9.77 0.67
C HIS A 120 7.71 -9.53 0.18
N ARG A 121 7.86 -9.47 -1.13
CA ARG A 121 9.12 -9.28 -1.83
C ARG A 121 9.13 -7.98 -2.64
N TYR A 122 7.97 -7.62 -3.18
CA TYR A 122 7.78 -6.44 -4.00
C TYR A 122 7.36 -5.25 -3.15
N GLU A 123 7.86 -4.08 -3.52
CA GLU A 123 7.69 -2.82 -2.79
C GLU A 123 7.16 -1.72 -3.71
N VAL A 124 6.59 -0.69 -3.11
CA VAL A 124 6.18 0.52 -3.82
C VAL A 124 7.40 1.33 -4.23
N ASN A 125 7.44 1.77 -5.49
CA ASN A 125 8.48 2.66 -6.00
C ASN A 125 8.43 4.02 -5.30
N ILE A 126 9.42 4.30 -4.46
CA ILE A 126 9.50 5.54 -3.67
C ILE A 126 9.55 6.81 -4.53
N ASN A 127 10.03 6.72 -5.78
CA ASN A 127 10.10 7.87 -6.70
C ASN A 127 8.70 8.39 -7.10
N LEU A 128 7.64 7.63 -6.86
CA LEU A 128 6.26 8.09 -7.06
C LEU A 128 5.74 8.97 -5.93
N LYS A 129 6.39 8.97 -4.76
CA LYS A 129 5.88 9.58 -3.52
C LYS A 129 5.47 11.03 -3.72
N ASP A 130 6.36 11.88 -4.19
CA ASP A 130 6.10 13.33 -4.31
C ASP A 130 4.95 13.63 -5.26
N ASN A 131 4.87 12.92 -6.39
CA ASN A 131 3.79 13.07 -7.35
C ASN A 131 2.46 12.56 -6.80
N CYS A 132 2.47 11.46 -6.07
CA CYS A 132 1.29 10.93 -5.36
C CYS A 132 0.80 11.91 -4.30
N GLU A 133 1.69 12.46 -3.46
CA GLU A 133 1.33 13.39 -2.38
C GLU A 133 0.77 14.71 -2.93
N LYS A 134 1.30 15.23 -4.05
CA LYS A 134 0.74 16.40 -4.76
C LYS A 134 -0.70 16.14 -5.24
N GLN A 135 -1.05 14.91 -5.57
CA GLN A 135 -2.39 14.50 -6.02
C GLN A 135 -3.28 13.97 -4.87
N GLY A 136 -2.79 14.04 -3.62
CA GLY A 136 -3.57 13.73 -2.43
C GLY A 136 -3.44 12.31 -1.90
N LEU A 137 -2.61 11.45 -2.47
CA LEU A 137 -2.27 10.14 -1.88
C LEU A 137 -1.06 10.30 -0.96
N ILE A 138 -1.30 10.27 0.33
CA ILE A 138 -0.31 10.55 1.36
C ILE A 138 0.40 9.26 1.78
N PHE A 139 1.71 9.28 1.85
CA PHE A 139 2.52 8.23 2.43
C PHE A 139 2.62 8.47 3.95
N SER A 140 1.69 7.86 4.67
CA SER A 140 1.49 8.13 6.10
C SER A 140 2.25 7.19 7.03
N GLY A 141 2.84 6.14 6.50
CA GLY A 141 3.78 5.26 7.20
C GLY A 141 4.98 4.95 6.31
N MET A 142 6.17 5.03 6.89
CA MET A 142 7.44 4.78 6.21
C MET A 142 8.35 3.91 7.07
N SER A 143 9.22 3.13 6.43
CA SER A 143 10.33 2.47 7.13
C SER A 143 11.19 3.47 7.91
N PRO A 144 11.95 3.04 8.94
CA PRO A 144 12.77 3.95 9.76
C PRO A 144 13.77 4.80 8.99
N ASP A 145 14.27 4.30 7.87
CA ASP A 145 15.18 4.98 6.93
C ASP A 145 14.47 5.85 5.88
N ASN A 146 13.12 5.87 5.88
CA ASN A 146 12.25 6.56 4.94
C ASN A 146 12.36 6.09 3.46
N ASN A 147 12.88 4.90 3.22
CA ASN A 147 13.06 4.37 1.87
C ASN A 147 11.86 3.54 1.39
N LEU A 148 11.15 2.89 2.32
CA LEU A 148 10.06 1.96 1.98
C LEU A 148 8.71 2.50 2.45
N PRO A 149 7.76 2.69 1.54
CA PRO A 149 6.38 3.04 1.86
C PRO A 149 5.66 1.88 2.55
N GLU A 150 5.15 2.12 3.74
CA GLU A 150 4.47 1.12 4.56
C GLU A 150 2.96 1.32 4.60
N ILE A 151 2.51 2.58 4.51
CA ILE A 151 1.10 2.95 4.62
C ILE A 151 0.79 4.11 3.70
N ILE A 152 -0.32 4.02 2.99
CA ILE A 152 -0.90 5.10 2.19
C ILE A 152 -2.29 5.48 2.69
N GLU A 153 -2.62 6.76 2.58
CA GLU A 153 -3.94 7.32 2.88
C GLU A 153 -4.37 8.30 1.78
N LEU A 154 -5.64 8.32 1.43
CA LEU A 154 -6.17 9.29 0.48
C LEU A 154 -6.78 10.49 1.20
N LYS A 155 -6.24 11.69 0.92
CA LYS A 155 -6.80 12.96 1.39
C LYS A 155 -8.23 13.17 0.89
N ASN A 156 -9.07 13.80 1.70
CA ASN A 156 -10.45 14.11 1.33
C ASN A 156 -11.31 12.87 1.00
N HIS A 157 -10.92 11.70 1.54
CA HIS A 157 -11.70 10.48 1.50
C HIS A 157 -12.13 10.08 2.92
N PRO A 158 -13.37 9.60 3.13
CA PRO A 158 -13.86 9.27 4.48
C PRO A 158 -12.99 8.21 5.18
N TRP A 159 -12.54 7.20 4.46
CA TRP A 159 -11.61 6.20 4.96
C TRP A 159 -11.00 5.42 3.80
N PHE A 160 -9.74 5.66 3.46
CA PHE A 160 -9.01 4.96 2.41
C PHE A 160 -7.58 4.74 2.89
N ILE A 161 -7.26 3.51 3.25
CA ILE A 161 -5.96 3.13 3.80
C ILE A 161 -5.46 1.88 3.07
N GLY A 162 -4.20 1.93 2.62
CA GLY A 162 -3.44 0.77 2.17
C GLY A 162 -2.26 0.54 3.08
N VAL A 163 -1.96 -0.72 3.41
CA VAL A 163 -0.83 -1.11 4.25
C VAL A 163 -0.03 -2.22 3.58
N GLN A 164 1.32 -2.13 3.64
CA GLN A 164 2.20 -3.13 3.04
C GLN A 164 2.32 -4.40 3.91
N PHE A 165 2.13 -4.26 5.20
CA PHE A 165 2.14 -5.35 6.17
C PHE A 165 0.79 -6.09 6.25
N HIS A 166 0.76 -7.13 7.08
CA HIS A 166 -0.38 -8.04 7.27
C HIS A 166 -0.99 -7.89 8.66
N PRO A 167 -1.98 -6.98 8.87
CA PRO A 167 -2.62 -6.78 10.17
C PRO A 167 -3.33 -8.04 10.69
N GLU A 168 -3.75 -8.95 9.79
CA GLU A 168 -4.39 -10.21 10.15
C GLU A 168 -3.48 -11.13 10.98
N PHE A 169 -2.16 -11.00 10.86
CA PHE A 169 -1.23 -11.81 11.66
C PHE A 169 -1.18 -11.41 13.14
N LYS A 170 -1.69 -10.23 13.47
CA LYS A 170 -1.75 -9.72 14.85
C LYS A 170 -3.17 -9.57 15.39
N SER A 171 -4.19 -9.81 14.57
CA SER A 171 -5.59 -9.73 14.99
C SER A 171 -6.02 -10.98 15.75
N ARG A 172 -6.83 -10.80 16.79
CA ARG A 172 -7.42 -11.87 17.59
C ARG A 172 -8.93 -11.65 17.73
N PRO A 173 -9.76 -12.69 17.92
CA PRO A 173 -11.21 -12.55 18.07
C PRO A 173 -11.62 -11.58 19.19
N LEU A 174 -10.97 -11.64 20.35
CA LEU A 174 -11.26 -10.78 21.51
C LEU A 174 -10.35 -9.53 21.59
N SER A 175 -9.39 -9.39 20.69
CA SER A 175 -8.50 -8.24 20.58
C SER A 175 -8.24 -7.95 19.11
N PRO A 176 -9.23 -7.41 18.39
CA PRO A 176 -9.11 -7.16 16.96
C PRO A 176 -8.07 -6.08 16.69
N HIS A 177 -7.37 -6.24 15.58
CA HIS A 177 -6.39 -5.26 15.14
C HIS A 177 -7.05 -3.87 14.94
N PRO A 178 -6.43 -2.76 15.35
CA PRO A 178 -7.04 -1.43 15.34
C PRO A 178 -7.48 -0.97 13.93
N LEU A 179 -6.77 -1.39 12.88
CA LEU A 179 -7.17 -1.12 11.49
C LEU A 179 -8.51 -1.77 11.14
N PHE A 180 -8.73 -3.03 11.51
CA PHE A 180 -10.00 -3.71 11.25
C PHE A 180 -11.14 -3.06 12.00
N SER A 181 -10.96 -2.74 13.28
CA SER A 181 -11.96 -2.04 14.08
C SER A 181 -12.33 -0.68 13.47
N SER A 182 -11.32 0.09 13.04
CA SER A 182 -11.53 1.38 12.39
C SER A 182 -12.21 1.26 11.03
N PHE A 183 -11.81 0.28 10.22
CA PHE A 183 -12.41 0.01 8.91
C PHE A 183 -13.90 -0.36 9.03
N ILE A 184 -14.25 -1.29 9.93
CA ILE A 184 -15.64 -1.69 10.16
C ILE A 184 -16.48 -0.50 10.66
N LYS A 185 -15.94 0.31 11.59
CA LYS A 185 -16.61 1.53 12.04
C LYS A 185 -16.91 2.50 10.89
N ALA A 186 -15.93 2.73 10.02
CA ALA A 186 -16.10 3.59 8.85
C ALA A 186 -17.13 3.02 7.85
N SER A 187 -17.11 1.71 7.63
CA SER A 187 -18.08 1.02 6.75
C SER A 187 -19.51 1.15 7.26
N LYS A 188 -19.74 0.92 8.54
CA LYS A 188 -21.07 1.12 9.17
C LYS A 188 -21.56 2.56 9.05
N SER A 189 -20.68 3.53 9.23
CA SER A 189 -21.05 4.95 9.09
C SER A 189 -21.32 5.36 7.63
N HIS A 190 -20.85 4.60 6.66
CA HIS A 190 -21.11 4.83 5.24
C HIS A 190 -22.47 4.29 4.82
N ASP A 191 -22.87 3.10 5.32
CA ASP A 191 -24.16 2.48 5.01
C ASP A 191 -25.35 3.26 5.63
N GLY A 192 -25.11 4.07 6.65
CA GLY A 192 -26.13 4.90 7.30
C GLY A 192 -26.40 6.24 6.60
N LYS A 193 -25.87 6.43 5.38
CA LYS A 193 -26.07 7.61 4.54
C LYS A 193 -26.82 7.26 3.27
#